data_86d5d5179e841c46a9e9798e600bf81e
#
_entry.id   86d5d5179e841c46a9e9798e600bf81e
#
_cell.length_a   1.000
_cell.length_b   1.000
_cell.length_c   1.000
_cell.angle_alpha   90.00
_cell.angle_beta   90.00
_cell.angle_gamma   90.00
#
_symmetry.space_group_name_H-M   'P 1'
#
loop_
_entity.id
_entity.type
_entity.pdbx_description
1 polymer ?
#
loop_
_entity_poly.entity_id
_entity_poly.type
_entity_poly.pdbx_seq_one_letter_code
_entity_poly.pdbx_strand_id
1 'polypeptide(L)'
;MRTKSEELLEKFLDDGNLVFEKIKEDTTPRPDYLVSVGNAKIIFELKELAEDENFGVVKDPAHPHIKSYSRTVGDHVRRRIENSKKQIQYGAKQGIPSVLLIYNNVDPVFQAFGTEDMDFIAAMYGELTIMLDRSTRQSSEMFNGKNQMLQERKNTSFSAVGRLCDRGGNIAATLFENVFSKVTLPYDHLPPCFEVRRVEVSTEPLSFA
;
A
#
# COMPACT_ATOMS: atom_id res chain seq x y z
N MET A 1 14.19 -5.74 18.41
CA MET A 1 15.17 -5.26 17.41
C MET A 1 14.40 -4.40 16.41
N ARG A 2 14.87 -3.20 16.08
CA ARG A 2 14.20 -2.34 15.09
C ARG A 2 14.30 -2.97 13.70
N THR A 3 13.24 -2.90 12.92
CA THR A 3 13.26 -3.31 11.51
C THR A 3 13.77 -2.16 10.64
N LYS A 4 14.19 -2.45 9.41
CA LYS A 4 14.64 -1.43 8.47
C LYS A 4 13.53 -0.44 8.11
N SER A 5 12.31 -0.94 7.94
CA SER A 5 11.14 -0.11 7.67
C SER A 5 10.82 0.87 8.80
N GLU A 6 10.97 0.43 10.05
CA GLU A 6 10.80 1.31 11.22
C GLU A 6 11.83 2.44 11.27
N GLU A 7 13.13 2.11 11.05
CA GLU A 7 14.20 3.10 11.01
C GLU A 7 13.94 4.17 9.92
N LEU A 8 13.49 3.72 8.75
CA LEU A 8 13.20 4.62 7.63
C LEU A 8 11.98 5.50 7.90
N LEU A 9 10.90 4.94 8.47
CA LEU A 9 9.73 5.76 8.80
C LEU A 9 10.06 6.81 9.85
N GLU A 10 10.74 6.42 10.92
CA GLU A 10 11.11 7.38 11.97
C GLU A 10 11.98 8.50 11.41
N LYS A 11 12.99 8.17 10.59
CA LYS A 11 13.81 9.17 9.91
C LYS A 11 12.97 10.07 9.00
N PHE A 12 12.04 9.51 8.21
CA PHE A 12 11.14 10.28 7.35
C PHE A 12 10.28 11.26 8.16
N LEU A 13 9.76 10.82 9.31
CA LEU A 13 8.94 11.65 10.18
C LEU A 13 9.77 12.76 10.85
N ASP A 14 11.00 12.44 11.30
CA ASP A 14 11.94 13.40 11.87
C ASP A 14 12.36 14.46 10.84
N ASP A 15 12.72 14.04 9.63
CA ASP A 15 13.08 14.95 8.51
C ASP A 15 11.90 15.87 8.13
N GLY A 16 10.66 15.36 8.27
CA GLY A 16 9.42 16.11 8.10
C GLY A 16 8.99 16.97 9.29
N ASN A 17 9.76 16.99 10.37
CA ASN A 17 9.41 17.64 11.65
C ASN A 17 8.03 17.22 12.20
N LEU A 18 7.68 15.94 12.06
CA LEU A 18 6.42 15.40 12.51
C LEU A 18 6.58 14.75 13.90
N VAL A 19 5.67 15.07 14.80
CA VAL A 19 5.64 14.45 16.13
C VAL A 19 4.98 13.09 16.03
N PHE A 20 5.66 12.07 16.51
CA PHE A 20 5.16 10.69 16.48
C PHE A 20 5.43 9.94 17.78
N GLU A 21 4.66 8.92 18.01
CA GLU A 21 4.77 7.99 19.13
C GLU A 21 4.73 6.55 18.59
N LYS A 22 5.71 5.74 18.97
CA LYS A 22 5.68 4.29 18.70
C LYS A 22 4.72 3.64 19.69
N ILE A 23 3.70 2.97 19.18
CA ILE A 23 2.68 2.31 20.01
C ILE A 23 3.31 1.02 20.56
N LYS A 24 3.21 0.84 21.87
CA LYS A 24 3.74 -0.38 22.50
C LYS A 24 2.94 -1.59 22.07
N GLU A 25 3.66 -2.62 21.67
CA GLU A 25 3.08 -3.93 21.43
C GLU A 25 2.41 -4.47 22.70
N ASP A 26 1.27 -5.13 22.51
CA ASP A 26 0.48 -5.76 23.56
C ASP A 26 0.02 -7.13 23.03
N THR A 27 -0.66 -7.89 23.87
CA THR A 27 -1.31 -9.16 23.48
C THR A 27 -2.39 -8.98 22.41
N THR A 28 -2.90 -7.76 22.26
CA THR A 28 -3.85 -7.39 21.20
C THR A 28 -3.13 -6.79 20.00
N PRO A 29 -3.56 -7.10 18.75
CA PRO A 29 -2.99 -6.48 17.56
C PRO A 29 -3.15 -4.96 17.60
N ARG A 30 -2.02 -4.24 17.70
CA ARG A 30 -1.96 -2.78 17.67
C ARG A 30 -1.12 -2.32 16.48
N PRO A 31 -1.40 -1.15 15.92
CA PRO A 31 -0.57 -0.54 14.89
C PRO A 31 0.77 -0.05 15.47
N ASP A 32 1.70 0.30 14.59
CA ASP A 32 3.08 0.60 15.00
C ASP A 32 3.25 2.03 15.51
N TYR A 33 2.64 3.03 14.84
CA TYR A 33 2.88 4.44 15.13
C TYR A 33 1.60 5.27 15.16
N LEU A 34 1.61 6.28 16.05
CA LEU A 34 0.66 7.38 16.06
C LEU A 34 1.40 8.67 15.72
N VAL A 35 1.00 9.33 14.63
CA VAL A 35 1.66 10.54 14.09
C VAL A 35 0.70 11.71 14.22
N SER A 36 1.20 12.85 14.70
CA SER A 36 0.45 14.10 14.77
C SER A 36 0.69 14.94 13.53
N VAL A 37 -0.39 15.33 12.86
CA VAL A 37 -0.39 16.15 11.65
C VAL A 37 -1.30 17.35 11.88
N GLY A 38 -0.73 18.48 12.22
CA GLY A 38 -1.51 19.64 12.71
C GLY A 38 -2.35 19.27 13.93
N ASN A 39 -3.66 19.43 13.84
CA ASN A 39 -4.62 19.08 14.89
C ASN A 39 -5.14 17.63 14.76
N ALA A 40 -4.75 16.92 13.71
CA ALA A 40 -5.19 15.55 13.47
C ALA A 40 -4.14 14.54 13.95
N LYS A 41 -4.60 13.32 14.21
CA LYS A 41 -3.74 12.17 14.47
C LYS A 41 -3.96 11.15 13.37
N ILE A 42 -2.91 10.48 12.95
CA ILE A 42 -2.93 9.42 11.93
C ILE A 42 -2.19 8.21 12.49
N ILE A 43 -2.77 7.05 12.33
CA ILE A 43 -2.13 5.78 12.67
C ILE A 43 -1.42 5.23 11.44
N PHE A 44 -0.20 4.74 11.66
CA PHE A 44 0.57 4.02 10.66
C PHE A 44 0.87 2.60 11.13
N GLU A 45 0.58 1.66 10.26
CA GLU A 45 1.00 0.26 10.35
C GLU A 45 2.04 0.01 9.28
N LEU A 46 3.17 -0.59 9.64
CA LEU A 46 4.26 -0.90 8.73
C LEU A 46 4.29 -2.38 8.37
N LYS A 47 4.56 -2.64 7.12
CA LYS A 47 4.90 -3.99 6.64
C LYS A 47 6.11 -3.93 5.73
N GLU A 48 6.97 -4.92 5.88
CA GLU A 48 8.15 -5.09 5.05
C GLU A 48 7.93 -6.24 4.06
N LEU A 49 8.33 -6.04 2.80
CA LEU A 49 8.48 -7.11 1.84
C LEU A 49 9.92 -7.61 1.92
N ALA A 50 10.09 -8.89 2.15
CA ALA A 50 11.36 -9.60 2.05
C ALA A 50 11.28 -10.67 0.96
N GLU A 51 12.38 -11.27 0.58
CA GLU A 51 12.39 -12.46 -0.27
C GLU A 51 11.52 -13.56 0.39
N ASP A 52 10.47 -13.95 -0.29
CA ASP A 52 9.58 -15.01 0.14
C ASP A 52 9.14 -15.88 -1.05
N GLU A 53 8.38 -16.92 -0.77
CA GLU A 53 7.84 -17.85 -1.78
C GLU A 53 6.93 -17.17 -2.83
N ASN A 54 6.54 -15.92 -2.62
CA ASN A 54 5.66 -15.19 -3.52
C ASN A 54 6.40 -14.52 -4.67
N PHE A 55 7.68 -14.29 -4.45
CA PHE A 55 8.59 -13.95 -5.54
C PHE A 55 9.15 -15.26 -6.06
N GLY A 56 8.67 -15.74 -7.22
CA GLY A 56 9.22 -16.92 -7.88
C GLY A 56 10.70 -16.71 -8.18
N VAL A 57 11.53 -17.00 -7.18
CA VAL A 57 12.98 -16.77 -7.27
C VAL A 57 13.61 -17.94 -8.00
N VAL A 58 14.21 -17.67 -9.16
CA VAL A 58 15.00 -18.63 -9.90
C VAL A 58 16.47 -18.23 -9.80
N LYS A 59 17.30 -19.16 -9.32
CA LYS A 59 18.76 -19.02 -9.31
C LYS A 59 19.30 -19.77 -10.52
N ASP A 60 20.11 -19.11 -11.34
CA ASP A 60 20.83 -19.76 -12.45
C ASP A 60 22.06 -20.50 -11.88
N PRO A 61 22.14 -21.84 -12.01
CA PRO A 61 23.29 -22.59 -11.52
C PRO A 61 24.61 -22.22 -12.21
N ALA A 62 24.56 -21.78 -13.48
CA ALA A 62 25.73 -21.33 -14.24
C ALA A 62 26.18 -19.92 -13.84
N HIS A 63 25.25 -19.11 -13.29
CA HIS A 63 25.50 -17.74 -12.87
C HIS A 63 24.91 -17.50 -11.47
N PRO A 64 25.54 -18.03 -10.41
CA PRO A 64 24.95 -18.04 -9.05
C PRO A 64 24.73 -16.64 -8.44
N HIS A 65 25.28 -15.60 -9.05
CA HIS A 65 25.07 -14.20 -8.71
C HIS A 65 23.83 -13.60 -9.39
N ILE A 66 23.22 -14.32 -10.35
CA ILE A 66 22.01 -13.87 -11.04
C ILE A 66 20.79 -14.51 -10.36
N LYS A 67 19.86 -13.66 -9.94
CA LYS A 67 18.55 -14.07 -9.46
C LYS A 67 17.49 -13.44 -10.35
N SER A 68 16.50 -14.20 -10.77
CA SER A 68 15.31 -13.67 -11.42
C SER A 68 14.11 -13.81 -10.49
N TYR A 69 13.24 -12.82 -10.54
CA TYR A 69 12.03 -12.73 -9.72
C TYR A 69 10.81 -12.67 -10.63
N SER A 70 9.74 -13.32 -10.23
CA SER A 70 8.44 -13.20 -10.87
C SER A 70 7.35 -12.96 -9.84
N ARG A 71 6.28 -12.29 -10.22
CA ARG A 71 5.15 -12.00 -9.36
C ARG A 71 3.85 -11.79 -10.14
N THR A 72 2.73 -11.92 -9.45
CA THR A 72 1.44 -11.42 -9.93
C THR A 72 1.23 -10.00 -9.42
N VAL A 73 0.79 -9.10 -10.30
CA VAL A 73 0.56 -7.69 -9.95
C VAL A 73 -0.41 -7.58 -8.77
N GLY A 74 -0.01 -6.84 -7.76
CA GLY A 74 -0.79 -6.56 -6.57
C GLY A 74 -0.83 -7.64 -5.48
N ASP A 75 -0.31 -8.86 -5.71
CA ASP A 75 -0.43 -9.95 -4.74
C ASP A 75 0.27 -9.65 -3.41
N HIS A 76 1.44 -9.03 -3.45
CA HIS A 76 2.17 -8.65 -2.24
C HIS A 76 1.39 -7.62 -1.42
N VAL A 77 0.83 -6.61 -2.08
CA VAL A 77 0.03 -5.57 -1.45
C VAL A 77 -1.27 -6.17 -0.89
N ARG A 78 -1.97 -7.03 -1.65
CA ARG A 78 -3.18 -7.74 -1.18
C ARG A 78 -2.92 -8.48 0.12
N ARG A 79 -1.82 -9.21 0.17
CA ARG A 79 -1.44 -9.99 1.35
C ARG A 79 -1.14 -9.09 2.55
N ARG A 80 -0.46 -7.96 2.35
CA ARG A 80 -0.18 -7.01 3.43
C ARG A 80 -1.46 -6.32 3.92
N ILE A 81 -2.39 -5.97 3.03
CA ILE A 81 -3.74 -5.49 3.42
C ILE A 81 -4.44 -6.54 4.30
N GLU A 82 -4.45 -7.82 3.88
CA GLU A 82 -5.10 -8.89 4.63
C GLU A 82 -4.51 -9.04 6.03
N ASN A 83 -3.19 -9.05 6.14
CA ASN A 83 -2.48 -9.29 7.39
C ASN A 83 -2.54 -8.09 8.36
N SER A 84 -2.84 -6.88 7.88
CA SER A 84 -2.87 -5.64 8.69
C SER A 84 -4.27 -5.24 9.16
N LYS A 85 -5.31 -5.99 8.80
CA LYS A 85 -6.71 -5.62 9.09
C LYS A 85 -6.98 -5.29 10.54
N LYS A 86 -6.48 -6.11 11.45
CA LYS A 86 -6.75 -5.95 12.89
C LYS A 86 -6.11 -4.70 13.46
N GLN A 87 -4.88 -4.43 13.05
CA GLN A 87 -4.13 -3.23 13.46
C GLN A 87 -4.80 -1.96 12.92
N ILE A 88 -5.15 -1.94 11.65
CA ILE A 88 -5.84 -0.82 11.01
C ILE A 88 -7.23 -0.57 11.63
N GLN A 89 -7.97 -1.64 11.93
CA GLN A 89 -9.27 -1.51 12.60
C GLN A 89 -9.18 -0.91 14.01
N TYR A 90 -8.03 -1.04 14.67
CA TYR A 90 -7.81 -0.45 15.98
C TYR A 90 -7.97 1.08 15.96
N GLY A 91 -7.35 1.75 15.00
CA GLY A 91 -7.47 3.20 14.84
C GLY A 91 -8.84 3.63 14.33
N ALA A 92 -9.34 2.95 13.31
CA ALA A 92 -10.63 3.29 12.70
C ALA A 92 -11.80 3.21 13.69
N LYS A 93 -11.77 2.28 14.65
CA LYS A 93 -12.77 2.20 15.75
C LYS A 93 -12.73 3.42 16.68
N GLN A 94 -11.62 4.12 16.73
CA GLN A 94 -11.44 5.35 17.50
C GLN A 94 -11.69 6.61 16.67
N GLY A 95 -12.10 6.45 15.42
CA GLY A 95 -12.26 7.57 14.47
C GLY A 95 -10.93 8.18 14.02
N ILE A 96 -9.81 7.44 14.16
CA ILE A 96 -8.48 7.90 13.75
C ILE A 96 -8.17 7.32 12.38
N PRO A 97 -7.82 8.17 11.37
CA PRO A 97 -7.35 7.70 10.08
C PRO A 97 -6.20 6.72 10.21
N SER A 98 -6.25 5.63 9.45
CA SER A 98 -5.28 4.54 9.59
C SER A 98 -4.70 4.15 8.23
N VAL A 99 -3.39 4.18 8.14
CA VAL A 99 -2.59 3.99 6.92
C VAL A 99 -1.74 2.73 7.06
N LEU A 100 -1.77 1.88 6.03
CA LEU A 100 -0.79 0.82 5.87
C LEU A 100 0.34 1.32 4.97
N LEU A 101 1.58 1.32 5.47
CA LEU A 101 2.78 1.56 4.69
C LEU A 101 3.54 0.27 4.44
N ILE A 102 3.97 0.08 3.20
CA ILE A 102 4.74 -1.09 2.77
C ILE A 102 6.13 -0.63 2.33
N TYR A 103 7.17 -1.17 2.96
CA TYR A 103 8.55 -0.99 2.56
C TYR A 103 9.01 -2.23 1.78
N ASN A 104 9.54 -2.01 0.58
CA ASN A 104 10.10 -3.08 -0.22
C ASN A 104 11.60 -3.23 0.06
N ASN A 105 11.96 -4.31 0.78
CA ASN A 105 13.34 -4.67 1.08
C ASN A 105 13.88 -5.78 0.16
N VAL A 106 13.12 -6.17 -0.87
CA VAL A 106 13.54 -7.18 -1.87
C VAL A 106 14.40 -6.55 -2.96
N ASP A 107 14.00 -5.37 -3.42
CA ASP A 107 14.70 -4.61 -4.44
C ASP A 107 15.52 -3.47 -3.79
N PRO A 108 16.83 -3.66 -3.59
CA PRO A 108 17.65 -2.66 -2.90
C PRO A 108 17.95 -1.43 -3.76
N VAL A 109 17.73 -1.49 -5.10
CA VAL A 109 18.09 -0.41 -6.02
C VAL A 109 16.92 0.52 -6.25
N PHE A 110 15.76 0.01 -6.63
CA PHE A 110 14.60 0.82 -7.01
C PHE A 110 13.47 0.74 -5.99
N GLN A 111 13.44 -0.30 -5.18
CA GLN A 111 12.37 -0.59 -4.20
C GLN A 111 10.96 -0.57 -4.82
N ALA A 112 10.89 -0.90 -6.11
CA ALA A 112 9.66 -0.80 -6.90
C ALA A 112 9.02 -2.15 -7.16
N PHE A 113 9.81 -3.21 -7.36
CA PHE A 113 9.31 -4.52 -7.76
C PHE A 113 8.31 -5.10 -6.74
N GLY A 114 7.05 -5.14 -7.12
CA GLY A 114 5.95 -5.56 -6.22
C GLY A 114 5.31 -4.43 -5.43
N THR A 115 5.79 -3.20 -5.60
CA THR A 115 5.27 -1.97 -4.98
C THR A 115 5.22 -0.79 -5.96
N GLU A 116 5.07 -1.07 -7.27
CA GLU A 116 4.74 -0.05 -8.26
C GLU A 116 3.31 0.46 -8.04
N ASP A 117 2.98 1.62 -8.65
CA ASP A 117 1.64 2.20 -8.56
C ASP A 117 0.55 1.20 -8.98
N MET A 118 0.81 0.41 -10.03
CA MET A 118 -0.11 -0.63 -10.48
C MET A 118 -0.34 -1.74 -9.46
N ASP A 119 0.63 -2.07 -8.62
CA ASP A 119 0.45 -3.07 -7.56
C ASP A 119 -0.55 -2.59 -6.51
N PHE A 120 -0.48 -1.32 -6.12
CA PHE A 120 -1.43 -0.72 -5.18
C PHE A 120 -2.83 -0.62 -5.79
N ILE A 121 -2.95 -0.10 -7.00
CA ILE A 121 -4.24 0.06 -7.69
C ILE A 121 -4.90 -1.31 -7.90
N ALA A 122 -4.17 -2.28 -8.43
CA ALA A 122 -4.69 -3.62 -8.67
C ALA A 122 -5.06 -4.36 -7.37
N ALA A 123 -4.31 -4.16 -6.29
CA ALA A 123 -4.62 -4.76 -5.00
C ALA A 123 -5.83 -4.11 -4.34
N MET A 124 -5.90 -2.79 -4.35
CA MET A 124 -6.95 -2.03 -3.70
C MET A 124 -8.28 -2.18 -4.44
N TYR A 125 -8.27 -1.96 -5.73
CA TYR A 125 -9.50 -1.79 -6.52
C TYR A 125 -9.77 -2.89 -7.53
N GLY A 126 -8.83 -3.81 -7.76
CA GLY A 126 -8.97 -4.94 -8.66
C GLY A 126 -8.11 -4.83 -9.91
N GLU A 127 -7.95 -5.94 -10.56
CA GLU A 127 -7.12 -6.07 -11.77
C GLU A 127 -7.72 -5.25 -12.91
N LEU A 128 -6.89 -4.52 -13.65
CA LEU A 128 -7.32 -3.82 -14.85
C LEU A 128 -7.84 -4.84 -15.88
N THR A 129 -9.07 -4.68 -16.27
CA THR A 129 -9.83 -5.64 -17.07
C THR A 129 -10.46 -4.97 -18.27
N ILE A 130 -10.46 -5.66 -19.41
CA ILE A 130 -11.19 -5.30 -20.62
C ILE A 130 -12.08 -6.48 -20.99
N MET A 131 -13.33 -6.22 -21.30
CA MET A 131 -14.23 -7.23 -21.88
C MET A 131 -14.21 -7.13 -23.41
N LEU A 132 -14.19 -8.26 -24.08
CA LEU A 132 -14.25 -8.35 -25.53
C LEU A 132 -15.52 -9.11 -25.94
N ASP A 133 -16.40 -8.47 -26.69
CA ASP A 133 -17.53 -9.12 -27.35
C ASP A 133 -17.01 -9.85 -28.62
N ARG A 134 -17.10 -11.18 -28.60
CA ARG A 134 -16.61 -12.01 -29.70
C ARG A 134 -17.45 -11.90 -30.96
N SER A 135 -18.71 -11.52 -30.85
CA SER A 135 -19.64 -11.41 -31.98
C SER A 135 -19.48 -10.10 -32.73
N THR A 136 -19.35 -9.00 -32.00
CA THR A 136 -19.18 -7.66 -32.58
C THR A 136 -17.74 -7.25 -32.75
N ARG A 137 -16.79 -7.95 -32.07
CA ARG A 137 -15.36 -7.61 -31.96
C ARG A 137 -15.10 -6.26 -31.30
N GLN A 138 -16.07 -5.74 -30.56
CA GLN A 138 -15.92 -4.53 -29.77
C GLN A 138 -15.33 -4.84 -28.40
N SER A 139 -14.54 -3.91 -27.86
CA SER A 139 -14.02 -3.97 -26.50
C SER A 139 -14.75 -2.98 -25.61
N SER A 140 -14.87 -3.31 -24.32
CA SER A 140 -15.28 -2.33 -23.33
C SER A 140 -14.13 -1.35 -23.06
N GLU A 141 -14.47 -0.25 -22.39
CA GLU A 141 -13.46 0.54 -21.69
C GLU A 141 -12.79 -0.29 -20.59
N MET A 142 -11.63 0.16 -20.15
CA MET A 142 -10.87 -0.48 -19.08
C MET A 142 -11.54 -0.22 -17.74
N PHE A 143 -11.71 -1.24 -16.91
CA PHE A 143 -12.31 -1.15 -15.60
C PHE A 143 -11.56 -1.99 -14.55
N ASN A 144 -11.83 -1.76 -13.27
CA ASN A 144 -11.27 -2.51 -12.16
C ASN A 144 -12.10 -3.79 -11.93
N GLY A 145 -11.53 -4.94 -12.27
CA GLY A 145 -12.22 -6.23 -12.26
C GLY A 145 -12.09 -6.99 -10.93
N LYS A 146 -11.55 -8.20 -10.99
CA LYS A 146 -11.48 -9.13 -9.85
C LYS A 146 -10.41 -8.76 -8.81
N ASN A 147 -10.44 -9.47 -7.68
CA ASN A 147 -9.43 -9.44 -6.62
C ASN A 147 -9.29 -8.10 -5.88
N GLN A 148 -10.38 -7.36 -5.75
CA GLN A 148 -10.47 -6.12 -4.99
C GLN A 148 -10.33 -6.38 -3.48
N MET A 149 -9.40 -5.69 -2.82
CA MET A 149 -9.28 -5.74 -1.37
C MET A 149 -10.09 -4.66 -0.67
N LEU A 150 -10.30 -3.51 -1.29
CA LEU A 150 -11.06 -2.37 -0.76
C LEU A 150 -12.36 -2.21 -1.56
N GLN A 151 -13.48 -2.13 -0.86
CA GLN A 151 -14.82 -2.00 -1.44
C GLN A 151 -15.72 -1.24 -0.44
N GLU A 152 -16.87 -0.77 -0.86
CA GLU A 152 -17.83 -0.05 -0.01
C GLU A 152 -18.15 -0.75 1.32
N ARG A 153 -18.12 -2.08 1.34
CA ARG A 153 -18.46 -2.89 2.52
C ARG A 153 -17.29 -3.75 3.03
N LYS A 154 -16.11 -3.60 2.45
CA LYS A 154 -14.93 -4.41 2.81
C LYS A 154 -13.70 -3.52 3.01
N ASN A 155 -13.03 -3.71 4.14
CA ASN A 155 -11.79 -3.01 4.48
C ASN A 155 -11.89 -1.46 4.48
N THR A 156 -13.05 -0.93 4.82
CA THR A 156 -13.32 0.52 4.89
C THR A 156 -12.59 1.21 6.06
N SER A 157 -11.88 0.46 6.87
CA SER A 157 -11.05 0.97 7.97
C SER A 157 -9.69 1.51 7.50
N PHE A 158 -9.23 1.10 6.31
CA PHE A 158 -8.03 1.67 5.71
C PHE A 158 -8.35 3.06 5.16
N SER A 159 -7.63 4.09 5.63
CA SER A 159 -7.75 5.43 5.06
C SER A 159 -6.92 5.57 3.78
N ALA A 160 -5.76 4.93 3.78
CA ALA A 160 -4.89 4.79 2.62
C ALA A 160 -4.03 3.52 2.75
N VAL A 161 -3.50 3.08 1.62
CA VAL A 161 -2.40 2.10 1.55
C VAL A 161 -1.26 2.77 0.80
N GLY A 162 -0.03 2.60 1.24
CA GLY A 162 1.08 3.32 0.63
C GLY A 162 2.39 2.56 0.66
N ARG A 163 3.39 3.16 0.05
CA ARG A 163 4.77 2.66 0.07
C ARG A 163 5.70 3.64 0.76
N LEU A 164 6.71 3.09 1.41
CA LEU A 164 7.87 3.80 1.91
C LEU A 164 9.07 3.41 1.04
N CYS A 165 9.82 4.37 0.52
CA CYS A 165 10.99 4.14 -0.32
C CYS A 165 12.19 4.91 0.19
N ASP A 166 13.38 4.31 0.10
CA ASP A 166 14.66 4.99 0.30
C ASP A 166 15.41 5.05 -1.03
N ARG A 167 15.51 6.23 -1.59
CA ARG A 167 16.22 6.49 -2.85
C ARG A 167 17.56 7.18 -2.55
N GLY A 168 18.53 6.38 -2.08
CA GLY A 168 19.87 6.89 -1.79
C GLY A 168 19.91 7.90 -0.63
N GLY A 169 19.14 7.65 0.42
CA GLY A 169 19.02 8.50 1.60
C GLY A 169 17.88 9.52 1.54
N ASN A 170 17.23 9.68 0.39
CA ASN A 170 16.00 10.46 0.26
C ASN A 170 14.79 9.55 0.47
N ILE A 171 14.16 9.64 1.63
CA ILE A 171 13.02 8.81 2.00
C ILE A 171 11.75 9.49 1.55
N ALA A 172 10.89 8.74 0.86
CA ALA A 172 9.60 9.20 0.36
C ALA A 172 8.48 8.27 0.78
N ALA A 173 7.33 8.84 1.14
CA ALA A 173 6.11 8.10 1.42
C ALA A 173 5.03 8.49 0.40
N THR A 174 4.56 7.51 -0.38
CA THR A 174 3.46 7.68 -1.35
C THR A 174 2.22 7.00 -0.81
N LEU A 175 1.12 7.72 -0.67
CA LEU A 175 -0.17 7.25 -0.14
C LEU A 175 -1.19 7.13 -1.26
N PHE A 176 -1.77 5.96 -1.44
CA PHE A 176 -2.90 5.71 -2.34
C PHE A 176 -4.19 5.82 -1.53
N GLU A 177 -5.03 6.78 -1.88
CA GLU A 177 -6.29 7.04 -1.19
C GLU A 177 -7.23 5.85 -1.25
N ASN A 178 -7.90 5.50 -0.16
CA ASN A 178 -9.01 4.57 -0.19
C ASN A 178 -10.33 5.35 -0.33
N VAL A 179 -10.91 5.34 -1.53
CA VAL A 179 -12.18 6.04 -1.84
C VAL A 179 -13.38 5.49 -1.05
N PHE A 180 -13.27 4.27 -0.49
CA PHE A 180 -14.30 3.63 0.34
C PHE A 180 -14.05 3.78 1.84
N SER A 181 -13.09 4.60 2.23
CA SER A 181 -12.75 4.78 3.65
C SER A 181 -13.88 5.44 4.42
N LYS A 182 -14.16 4.91 5.62
CA LYS A 182 -15.08 5.55 6.58
C LYS A 182 -14.41 6.65 7.41
N VAL A 183 -13.08 6.62 7.51
CA VAL A 183 -12.29 7.60 8.24
C VAL A 183 -11.22 8.11 7.28
N THR A 184 -11.51 9.20 6.59
CA THR A 184 -10.63 9.76 5.56
C THR A 184 -9.43 10.47 6.16
N LEU A 185 -8.31 10.48 5.43
CA LEU A 185 -7.15 11.29 5.78
C LEU A 185 -7.48 12.79 5.62
N PRO A 186 -6.86 13.66 6.43
CA PRO A 186 -6.97 15.11 6.27
C PRO A 186 -6.06 15.58 5.10
N TYR A 187 -6.40 15.20 3.86
CA TYR A 187 -5.54 15.40 2.69
C TYR A 187 -5.06 16.83 2.50
N ASP A 188 -5.91 17.82 2.80
CA ASP A 188 -5.59 19.24 2.66
C ASP A 188 -4.59 19.75 3.73
N HIS A 189 -4.37 18.94 4.77
CA HIS A 189 -3.47 19.25 5.88
C HIS A 189 -2.26 18.30 5.98
N LEU A 190 -2.15 17.36 5.04
CA LEU A 190 -0.97 16.49 5.01
C LEU A 190 0.27 17.30 4.65
N PRO A 191 1.38 17.10 5.38
CA PRO A 191 2.65 17.74 5.04
C PRO A 191 3.09 17.40 3.62
N PRO A 192 3.78 18.33 2.91
CA PRO A 192 4.23 18.12 1.54
C PRO A 192 5.20 16.94 1.33
N CYS A 193 5.77 16.42 2.42
CA CYS A 193 6.62 15.22 2.35
C CYS A 193 5.83 13.95 1.98
N PHE A 194 4.49 13.93 2.20
CA PHE A 194 3.64 12.84 1.74
C PHE A 194 3.18 13.09 0.31
N GLU A 195 3.49 12.17 -0.58
CA GLU A 195 2.92 12.16 -1.92
C GLU A 195 1.56 11.43 -1.88
N VAL A 196 0.49 12.08 -2.33
CA VAL A 196 -0.85 11.50 -2.37
C VAL A 196 -1.24 11.15 -3.79
N ARG A 197 -1.64 9.91 -4.01
CA ARG A 197 -2.23 9.41 -5.26
C ARG A 197 -3.72 9.22 -5.08
N ARG A 198 -4.50 10.06 -5.75
CA ARG A 198 -5.95 9.88 -5.86
C ARG A 198 -6.25 9.01 -7.07
N VAL A 199 -7.14 8.04 -6.90
CA VAL A 199 -7.46 7.04 -7.91
C VAL A 199 -8.92 7.18 -8.30
N GLU A 200 -9.16 7.31 -9.61
CA GLU A 200 -10.50 7.14 -10.15
C GLU A 200 -10.79 5.64 -10.29
N VAL A 201 -11.86 5.19 -9.68
CA VAL A 201 -12.23 3.77 -9.66
C VAL A 201 -13.45 3.57 -10.54
N SER A 202 -13.30 2.77 -11.59
CA SER A 202 -14.40 2.28 -12.41
C SER A 202 -14.57 0.78 -12.18
N THR A 203 -15.65 0.36 -11.53
CA THR A 203 -15.91 -1.05 -11.19
C THR A 203 -16.80 -1.76 -12.21
N GLU A 204 -17.32 -1.04 -13.20
CA GLU A 204 -18.18 -1.58 -14.25
C GLU A 204 -17.68 -1.14 -15.63
N PRO A 205 -17.81 -1.97 -16.66
CA PRO A 205 -17.54 -1.56 -18.02
C PRO A 205 -18.53 -0.48 -18.44
N LEU A 206 -18.04 0.75 -18.70
CA LEU A 206 -18.88 1.90 -18.96
C LEU A 206 -19.64 1.81 -20.28
N SER A 207 -19.13 1.13 -21.28
CA SER A 207 -19.82 0.82 -22.55
C SER A 207 -18.97 -0.09 -23.44
N PHE A 208 -19.59 -0.71 -24.43
CA PHE A 208 -18.89 -1.23 -25.61
C PHE A 208 -18.81 -0.07 -26.62
N ALA A 209 -17.61 0.31 -27.00
CA ALA A 209 -17.36 1.36 -28.00
C ALA A 209 -17.70 0.87 -29.41
#